data_52d0a2d6a8caef6208b8b75b81a1b360
#
_entry.id   52d0a2d6a8caef6208b8b75b81a1b360
#
_cell.length_a   1.000
_cell.length_b   1.000
_cell.length_c   1.000
_cell.angle_alpha   90.00
_cell.angle_beta   90.00
_cell.angle_gamma   90.00
#
_symmetry.space_group_name_H-M   'P 1'
#
loop_
_entity.id
_entity.type
_entity.pdbx_description
1 polymer ?
#
loop_
_entity_poly.entity_id
_entity_poly.type
_entity_poly.pdbx_seq_one_letter_code
_entity_poly.pdbx_strand_id
1 'polypeptide(L)'
;MTEERTVRIAVVGAGQAGQAHAFGFRNATMTDRLAGVKVELAALVDPNTELAEKIARRYGFEKVASDVQEVIDDPTIDVVSVALPSFLSLPVVGSLLKAGKHVLAEKPLGRNGAEAEELAKIAK
;
A
#
# COMPACT_ATOMS: atom_id res chain seq x y z
N MET A 1 -22.17 -21.61 1.52
CA MET A 1 -20.81 -21.49 2.08
C MET A 1 -20.07 -20.39 1.34
N THR A 2 -19.62 -19.40 2.06
CA THR A 2 -18.90 -18.28 1.46
C THR A 2 -17.42 -18.62 1.34
N GLU A 3 -16.87 -18.48 0.15
CA GLU A 3 -15.44 -18.63 -0.03
C GLU A 3 -14.69 -17.48 0.63
N GLU A 4 -13.62 -17.79 1.33
CA GLU A 4 -12.76 -16.80 1.93
C GLU A 4 -11.93 -16.14 0.81
N ARG A 5 -12.00 -14.82 0.74
CA ARG A 5 -11.24 -14.05 -0.24
C ARG A 5 -10.02 -13.45 0.44
N THR A 6 -8.84 -13.68 -0.13
CA THR A 6 -7.60 -13.12 0.38
C THR A 6 -7.23 -11.87 -0.40
N VAL A 7 -6.94 -10.79 0.32
CA VAL A 7 -6.42 -9.55 -0.25
C VAL A 7 -5.02 -9.33 0.30
N ARG A 8 -4.05 -9.23 -0.58
CA ARG A 8 -2.65 -9.05 -0.21
C ARG A 8 -2.26 -7.59 -0.40
N ILE A 9 -1.75 -6.98 0.65
CA ILE A 9 -1.53 -5.55 0.74
C ILE A 9 -0.05 -5.24 0.96
N ALA A 10 0.47 -4.26 0.22
CA ALA A 10 1.76 -3.66 0.50
C ALA A 10 1.55 -2.22 1.00
N VAL A 11 2.43 -1.78 1.89
CA VAL A 11 2.47 -0.40 2.36
C VAL A 11 3.81 0.20 1.96
N VAL A 12 3.77 1.34 1.30
CA VAL A 12 4.97 2.09 0.91
C VAL A 12 5.14 3.26 1.87
N GLY A 13 6.21 3.21 2.65
CA GLY A 13 6.51 4.18 3.69
C GLY A 13 6.30 3.61 5.09
N ALA A 14 7.37 3.60 5.90
CA ALA A 14 7.35 3.05 7.26
C ALA A 14 7.27 4.11 8.35
N GLY A 15 6.95 5.35 8.00
CA GLY A 15 6.72 6.43 8.95
C GLY A 15 5.36 6.31 9.65
N GLN A 16 4.96 7.36 10.37
CA GLN A 16 3.71 7.32 11.15
C GLN A 16 2.47 7.05 10.30
N ALA A 17 2.36 7.69 9.14
CA ALA A 17 1.21 7.48 8.26
C ALA A 17 1.15 6.05 7.74
N GLY A 18 2.31 5.49 7.31
CA GLY A 18 2.39 4.10 6.88
C GLY A 18 2.02 3.12 7.98
N GLN A 19 2.45 3.40 9.21
CA GLN A 19 2.09 2.58 10.37
C GLN A 19 0.59 2.65 10.67
N ALA A 20 -0.01 3.83 10.54
CA ALA A 20 -1.45 3.99 10.72
C ALA A 20 -2.23 3.17 9.67
N HIS A 21 -1.77 3.19 8.42
CA HIS A 21 -2.35 2.35 7.36
C HIS A 21 -2.22 0.87 7.69
N ALA A 22 -1.04 0.44 8.14
CA ALA A 22 -0.79 -0.96 8.52
C ALA A 22 -1.73 -1.40 9.65
N PHE A 23 -1.90 -0.57 10.66
CA PHE A 23 -2.82 -0.83 11.76
C PHE A 23 -4.25 -0.99 11.25
N GLY A 24 -4.69 -0.07 10.39
CA GLY A 24 -6.04 -0.11 9.82
C GLY A 24 -6.28 -1.39 9.03
N PHE A 25 -5.35 -1.79 8.17
CA PHE A 25 -5.49 -3.02 7.40
C PHE A 25 -5.48 -4.26 8.28
N ARG A 26 -4.61 -4.29 9.28
CA ARG A 26 -4.53 -5.43 10.19
C ARG A 26 -5.84 -5.68 10.94
N ASN A 27 -6.58 -4.61 11.23
CA ASN A 27 -7.82 -4.68 11.97
C ASN A 27 -9.07 -4.56 11.08
N ALA A 28 -8.90 -4.51 9.77
CA ALA A 28 -10.02 -4.28 8.85
C ALA A 28 -11.10 -5.35 8.93
N THR A 29 -10.71 -6.60 9.17
CA THR A 29 -11.66 -7.72 9.24
C THR A 29 -12.46 -7.79 10.55
N MET A 30 -12.21 -6.85 11.46
CA MET A 30 -13.06 -6.73 12.67
C MET A 30 -14.45 -6.19 12.33
N THR A 31 -14.63 -5.60 11.17
CA THR A 31 -15.94 -5.15 10.72
C THR A 31 -16.70 -6.28 10.02
N ASP A 32 -18.01 -6.38 10.27
CA ASP A 32 -18.86 -7.41 9.68
C ASP A 32 -18.87 -7.37 8.14
N ARG A 33 -18.65 -6.20 7.55
CA ARG A 33 -18.61 -6.05 6.11
C ARG A 33 -17.48 -6.85 5.44
N LEU A 34 -16.43 -7.12 6.19
CA LEU A 34 -15.26 -7.84 5.71
C LEU A 34 -15.11 -9.23 6.31
N ALA A 35 -16.19 -9.77 6.86
CA ALA A 35 -16.17 -11.06 7.57
C ALA A 35 -15.70 -12.24 6.70
N GLY A 36 -15.85 -12.18 5.38
CA GLY A 36 -15.37 -13.22 4.47
C GLY A 36 -14.02 -12.92 3.81
N VAL A 37 -13.33 -11.88 4.28
CA VAL A 37 -12.08 -11.41 3.68
C VAL A 37 -10.92 -11.67 4.62
N LYS A 38 -9.86 -12.27 4.08
CA LYS A 38 -8.58 -12.40 4.78
C LYS A 38 -7.64 -11.31 4.26
N VAL A 39 -7.09 -10.52 5.16
CA VAL A 39 -6.13 -9.48 4.82
C VAL A 39 -4.73 -9.96 5.19
N GLU A 40 -3.83 -9.94 4.22
CA GLU A 40 -2.43 -10.28 4.45
C GLU A 40 -1.56 -9.04 4.18
N LEU A 41 -0.73 -8.68 5.15
CA LEU A 41 0.25 -7.63 4.99
C LEU A 41 1.49 -8.24 4.31
N ALA A 42 1.56 -8.12 3.00
CA ALA A 42 2.54 -8.84 2.19
C ALA A 42 3.92 -8.20 2.21
N ALA A 43 4.00 -6.88 2.12
CA ALA A 43 5.29 -6.19 2.02
C ALA A 43 5.22 -4.79 2.61
N LEU A 44 6.31 -4.38 3.26
CA LEU A 44 6.52 -3.01 3.70
C LEU A 44 7.72 -2.46 2.95
N VAL A 45 7.55 -1.34 2.27
CA VAL A 45 8.59 -0.73 1.44
C VAL A 45 9.09 0.55 2.07
N ASP A 46 10.38 0.64 2.30
CA ASP A 46 11.03 1.86 2.76
C ASP A 46 12.53 1.75 2.48
N PRO A 47 13.18 2.80 1.96
CA PRO A 47 14.63 2.77 1.74
C PRO A 47 15.41 2.61 3.04
N ASN A 48 14.85 3.02 4.17
CA ASN A 48 15.42 2.73 5.48
C ASN A 48 15.01 1.31 5.90
N THR A 49 15.78 0.32 5.49
CA THR A 49 15.44 -1.09 5.70
C THR A 49 15.45 -1.50 7.17
N GLU A 50 16.29 -0.88 7.99
CA GLU A 50 16.32 -1.15 9.42
C GLU A 50 15.01 -0.74 10.09
N LEU A 51 14.51 0.45 9.77
CA LEU A 51 13.22 0.92 10.25
C LEU A 51 12.10 0.02 9.72
N ALA A 52 12.14 -0.31 8.43
CA ALA A 52 11.11 -1.14 7.81
C ALA A 52 11.05 -2.53 8.45
N GLU A 53 12.18 -3.14 8.76
CA GLU A 53 12.21 -4.45 9.43
C GLU A 53 11.58 -4.39 10.83
N LYS A 54 11.89 -3.35 11.57
CA LYS A 54 11.32 -3.14 12.91
C LYS A 54 9.80 -3.01 12.83
N ILE A 55 9.30 -2.18 11.92
CA ILE A 55 7.88 -1.94 11.75
C ILE A 55 7.18 -3.18 11.18
N ALA A 56 7.81 -3.87 10.25
CA ALA A 56 7.26 -5.10 9.68
C ALA A 56 7.03 -6.17 10.76
N ARG A 57 7.96 -6.31 11.69
CA ARG A 57 7.77 -7.23 12.82
C ARG A 57 6.63 -6.81 13.73
N ARG A 58 6.48 -5.49 13.95
CA ARG A 58 5.43 -4.96 14.81
C ARG A 58 4.03 -5.25 14.27
N TYR A 59 3.84 -5.12 12.97
CA TYR A 59 2.51 -5.26 12.34
C TYR A 59 2.30 -6.58 11.62
N GLY A 60 3.32 -7.40 11.48
CA GLY A 60 3.18 -8.73 10.88
C GLY A 60 3.25 -8.75 9.36
N PHE A 61 4.10 -7.92 8.75
CA PHE A 61 4.37 -8.01 7.32
C PHE A 61 5.22 -9.24 7.00
N GLU A 62 4.94 -9.87 5.87
CA GLU A 62 5.70 -11.05 5.44
C GLU A 62 7.12 -10.71 5.05
N LYS A 63 7.33 -9.57 4.38
CA LYS A 63 8.66 -9.18 3.91
C LYS A 63 8.82 -7.65 3.90
N VAL A 64 10.08 -7.25 3.75
CA VAL A 64 10.49 -5.85 3.62
C VAL A 64 11.17 -5.68 2.27
N ALA A 65 10.91 -4.58 1.62
CA ALA A 65 11.55 -4.21 0.36
C ALA A 65 12.12 -2.79 0.47
N SER A 66 13.22 -2.53 -0.22
CA SER A 66 13.82 -1.20 -0.27
C SER A 66 13.33 -0.37 -1.45
N ASP A 67 12.69 -1.01 -2.43
CA ASP A 67 12.28 -0.38 -3.67
C ASP A 67 10.85 -0.81 -4.02
N VAL A 68 10.03 0.14 -4.42
CA VAL A 68 8.65 -0.11 -4.84
C VAL A 68 8.57 -1.03 -6.06
N GLN A 69 9.63 -1.14 -6.84
CA GLN A 69 9.66 -2.03 -8.01
C GLN A 69 9.39 -3.48 -7.63
N GLU A 70 9.83 -3.90 -6.45
CA GLU A 70 9.56 -5.27 -5.97
C GLU A 70 8.07 -5.53 -5.78
N VAL A 71 7.31 -4.50 -5.41
CA VAL A 71 5.85 -4.59 -5.30
C VAL A 71 5.19 -4.57 -6.67
N ILE A 72 5.67 -3.72 -7.56
CA ILE A 72 5.16 -3.63 -8.94
C ILE A 72 5.29 -4.97 -9.64
N ASP A 73 6.41 -5.65 -9.44
CA ASP A 73 6.72 -6.92 -10.09
C ASP A 73 6.06 -8.13 -9.43
N ASP A 74 5.44 -7.96 -8.27
CA ASP A 74 4.80 -9.07 -7.55
C ASP A 74 3.32 -9.18 -7.92
N PRO A 75 2.94 -10.19 -8.73
CA PRO A 75 1.55 -10.33 -9.16
C PRO A 75 0.60 -10.76 -8.03
N THR A 76 1.11 -11.17 -6.87
CA THR A 76 0.28 -11.60 -5.75
C THR A 76 -0.21 -10.44 -4.90
N ILE A 77 0.35 -9.24 -5.07
CA ILE A 77 -0.06 -8.06 -4.32
C ILE A 77 -1.20 -7.36 -5.05
N ASP A 78 -2.32 -7.19 -4.36
CA ASP A 78 -3.57 -6.65 -4.93
C ASP A 78 -3.70 -5.15 -4.70
N VAL A 79 -3.36 -4.70 -3.49
CA VAL A 79 -3.58 -3.33 -3.03
C VAL A 79 -2.28 -2.76 -2.49
N VAL A 80 -2.00 -1.52 -2.83
CA VAL A 80 -0.82 -0.81 -2.32
C VAL A 80 -1.27 0.50 -1.69
N SER A 81 -0.88 0.69 -0.43
CA SER A 81 -1.13 1.92 0.30
C SER A 81 0.15 2.76 0.29
N VAL A 82 0.05 3.98 -0.22
CA VAL A 82 1.22 4.86 -0.40
C VAL A 82 1.18 5.98 0.62
N ALA A 83 2.16 5.98 1.52
CA ALA A 83 2.28 6.97 2.60
C ALA A 83 3.62 7.72 2.44
N LEU A 84 3.79 8.36 1.31
CA LEU A 84 4.98 9.11 0.94
C LEU A 84 4.70 10.62 0.89
N PRO A 85 5.73 11.47 1.01
CA PRO A 85 5.58 12.88 0.72
C PRO A 85 4.99 13.12 -0.67
N SER A 86 4.20 14.18 -0.82
CA SER A 86 3.45 14.43 -2.06
C SER A 86 4.32 14.54 -3.30
N PHE A 87 5.58 15.02 -3.15
CA PHE A 87 6.47 15.15 -4.30
C PHE A 87 6.93 13.79 -4.88
N LEU A 88 6.76 12.70 -4.13
CA LEU A 88 7.07 11.34 -4.60
C LEU A 88 5.82 10.61 -5.10
N SER A 89 4.63 11.18 -4.89
CA SER A 89 3.37 10.48 -5.18
C SER A 89 3.17 10.19 -6.65
N LEU A 90 3.39 11.18 -7.53
CA LEU A 90 3.07 11.02 -8.94
C LEU A 90 3.81 9.83 -9.58
N PRO A 91 5.15 9.72 -9.48
CA PRO A 91 5.83 8.60 -10.11
C PRO A 91 5.49 7.25 -9.48
N VAL A 92 5.36 7.19 -8.17
CA VAL A 92 5.09 5.94 -7.46
C VAL A 92 3.66 5.47 -7.69
N VAL A 93 2.69 6.34 -7.43
CA VAL A 93 1.26 5.99 -7.62
C VAL A 93 0.97 5.69 -9.07
N GLY A 94 1.50 6.49 -9.99
CA GLY A 94 1.33 6.26 -11.42
C GLY A 94 1.85 4.91 -11.87
N SER A 95 3.03 4.52 -11.42
CA SER A 95 3.63 3.22 -11.75
C SER A 95 2.80 2.06 -11.21
N LEU A 96 2.30 2.19 -9.99
CA LEU A 96 1.47 1.17 -9.37
C LEU A 96 0.13 1.00 -10.10
N LEU A 97 -0.50 2.11 -10.47
CA LEU A 97 -1.76 2.07 -11.22
C LEU A 97 -1.56 1.42 -12.60
N LYS A 98 -0.48 1.75 -13.29
CA LYS A 98 -0.15 1.14 -14.59
C LYS A 98 0.10 -0.36 -14.47
N ALA A 99 0.59 -0.80 -13.31
CA ALA A 99 0.80 -2.23 -13.04
C ALA A 99 -0.48 -2.98 -12.66
N GLY A 100 -1.62 -2.28 -12.63
CA GLY A 100 -2.91 -2.89 -12.31
C GLY A 100 -3.19 -3.02 -10.82
N LYS A 101 -2.42 -2.36 -9.96
CA LYS A 101 -2.65 -2.39 -8.51
C LYS A 101 -3.75 -1.41 -8.13
N HIS A 102 -4.54 -1.78 -7.12
CA HIS A 102 -5.42 -0.83 -6.45
C HIS A 102 -4.58 0.01 -5.49
N VAL A 103 -4.76 1.32 -5.52
CA VAL A 103 -3.90 2.23 -4.76
C VAL A 103 -4.71 3.10 -3.81
N LEU A 104 -4.27 3.13 -2.55
CA LEU A 104 -4.73 4.10 -1.56
C LEU A 104 -3.56 5.06 -1.32
N ALA A 105 -3.70 6.31 -1.68
CA ALA A 105 -2.64 7.30 -1.52
C ALA A 105 -3.00 8.32 -0.44
N GLU A 106 -1.99 8.69 0.38
CA GLU A 106 -2.15 9.75 1.35
C GLU A 106 -2.36 11.11 0.68
N LYS A 107 -3.08 11.97 1.35
CA LYS A 107 -3.31 13.34 0.92
C LYS A 107 -2.08 14.22 1.14
N PRO A 108 -1.88 15.27 0.35
CA PRO A 108 -2.66 15.59 -0.84
C PRO A 108 -2.27 14.69 -2.01
N LEU A 109 -3.20 14.43 -2.90
CA LEU A 109 -2.94 13.63 -4.09
C LEU A 109 -2.16 14.48 -5.10
N GLY A 110 -0.86 14.23 -5.19
CA GLY A 110 0.05 15.05 -5.98
C GLY A 110 0.41 16.38 -5.29
N ARG A 111 1.27 17.16 -5.92
CA ARG A 111 1.71 18.46 -5.39
C ARG A 111 0.79 19.62 -5.78
N ASN A 112 -0.06 19.38 -6.79
CA ASN A 112 -0.98 20.39 -7.31
C ASN A 112 -2.13 19.71 -8.06
N GLY A 113 -3.09 20.51 -8.53
CA GLY A 113 -4.26 20.00 -9.23
C GLY A 113 -3.94 19.28 -10.52
N ALA A 114 -2.92 19.71 -11.26
CA ALA A 114 -2.53 19.08 -12.52
C ALA A 114 -2.01 17.65 -12.30
N GLU A 115 -1.21 17.45 -11.25
CA GLU A 115 -0.72 16.12 -10.89
C GLU A 115 -1.87 15.21 -10.44
N ALA A 116 -2.82 15.73 -9.67
CA ALA A 116 -3.98 14.98 -9.23
C ALA A 116 -4.83 14.54 -10.42
N GLU A 117 -5.04 15.41 -11.40
CA GLU A 117 -5.77 15.07 -12.62
C GLU A 117 -5.07 13.99 -13.44
N GLU A 118 -3.75 14.07 -13.55
CA GLU A 118 -2.96 13.07 -14.26
C GLU A 118 -3.10 11.69 -13.61
N LEU A 119 -3.03 11.62 -12.29
CA LEU A 119 -3.22 10.36 -11.56
C LEU A 119 -4.63 9.80 -11.76
N ALA A 120 -5.64 10.66 -11.75
CA ALA A 120 -7.02 10.25 -11.99
C ALA A 120 -7.20 9.66 -13.39
N LYS A 121 -6.53 10.22 -14.39
CA LYS A 121 -6.55 9.68 -15.76
C LYS A 121 -5.89 8.30 -15.85
N ILE A 122 -4.75 8.13 -15.18
CA ILE A 122 -4.06 6.85 -15.16
C ILE A 122 -4.91 5.77 -14.49
N ALA A 123 -5.65 6.13 -13.44
CA ALA A 123 -6.49 5.21 -12.68
C ALA A 123 -7.69 4.68 -13.49
N LYS A 124 -8.09 5.40 -14.52
CA LYS A 124 -9.14 4.93 -15.43
C LYS A 124 -8.58 3.93 -16.42
#